data_606fbb8188ddac0c3cda845410d698b1
#
_entry.id   606fbb8188ddac0c3cda845410d698b1
#
_cell.length_a   1.000
_cell.length_b   1.000
_cell.length_c   1.000
_cell.angle_alpha   90.00
_cell.angle_beta   90.00
_cell.angle_gamma   90.00
#
_symmetry.space_group_name_H-M   'P 1'
#
loop_
_entity.id
_entity.type
_entity.pdbx_description
1 polymer ?
#
loop_
_entity_poly.entity_id
_entity_poly.type
_entity_poly.pdbx_seq_one_letter_code
_entity_poly.pdbx_strand_id
1 'polypeptide(L)'
;MAVVVSIDAGTTGVRSFALNEAGEQVAIAYREFTQLYPQPGWVEHDPEDIWKAVQATLADLVSLIDEPIAAIGITDQRETVLAWDLKNGAALSNAIVWQDRRTADRCTQLTEDGHLEIVRRTTGLVIDPYF
;
A
#
# COMPACT_ATOMS: atom_id res chain seq x y z
N MET A 1 -22.94 18.59 -10.05
CA MET A 1 -22.26 18.35 -8.76
C MET A 1 -20.93 17.69 -9.08
N ALA A 2 -19.90 17.87 -8.27
CA ALA A 2 -18.59 17.24 -8.49
C ALA A 2 -18.45 16.03 -7.55
N VAL A 3 -17.56 15.09 -7.90
CA VAL A 3 -17.21 13.96 -7.06
C VAL A 3 -15.78 14.05 -6.57
N VAL A 4 -15.48 13.40 -5.45
CA VAL A 4 -14.13 13.12 -4.97
C VAL A 4 -13.85 11.65 -5.21
N VAL A 5 -12.71 11.34 -5.80
CA VAL A 5 -12.24 9.97 -6.02
C VAL A 5 -11.27 9.58 -4.90
N SER A 6 -11.43 8.39 -4.34
CA SER A 6 -10.48 7.79 -3.42
C SER A 6 -9.87 6.54 -4.03
N ILE A 7 -8.54 6.43 -3.97
CA ILE A 7 -7.76 5.25 -4.35
C ILE A 7 -7.26 4.59 -3.07
N ASP A 8 -7.68 3.37 -2.82
CA ASP A 8 -7.21 2.53 -1.73
C ASP A 8 -6.31 1.42 -2.32
N ALA A 9 -5.00 1.67 -2.32
CA ALA A 9 -4.00 0.69 -2.75
C ALA A 9 -3.69 -0.26 -1.58
N GLY A 10 -4.62 -1.19 -1.33
CA GLY A 10 -4.59 -2.13 -0.20
C GLY A 10 -3.61 -3.29 -0.40
N THR A 11 -3.58 -4.21 0.58
CA THR A 11 -2.65 -5.34 0.58
C THR A 11 -3.05 -6.43 -0.43
N THR A 12 -4.33 -6.65 -0.67
CA THR A 12 -4.82 -7.73 -1.54
C THR A 12 -5.27 -7.25 -2.90
N GLY A 13 -5.45 -5.94 -3.06
CA GLY A 13 -5.93 -5.34 -4.30
C GLY A 13 -6.11 -3.84 -4.16
N VAL A 14 -6.44 -3.20 -5.26
CA VAL A 14 -6.72 -1.77 -5.34
C VAL A 14 -8.22 -1.54 -5.49
N ARG A 15 -8.73 -0.58 -4.75
CA ARG A 15 -10.11 -0.10 -4.85
C ARG A 15 -10.10 1.38 -5.20
N SER A 16 -10.84 1.76 -6.24
CA SER A 16 -11.14 3.16 -6.53
C SER A 16 -12.64 3.39 -6.36
N PHE A 17 -13.05 4.45 -5.66
CA PHE A 17 -14.45 4.78 -5.48
C PHE A 17 -14.68 6.29 -5.54
N ALA A 18 -15.87 6.70 -5.98
CA ALA A 18 -16.30 8.08 -6.08
C ALA A 18 -17.35 8.40 -5.02
N LEU A 19 -17.18 9.53 -4.34
CA LEU A 19 -18.14 10.08 -3.38
C LEU A 19 -18.72 11.39 -3.92
N ASN A 20 -20.03 11.56 -3.79
CA ASN A 20 -20.70 12.84 -4.07
C ASN A 20 -20.57 13.82 -2.88
N GLU A 21 -21.13 15.02 -3.02
CA GLU A 21 -21.10 16.07 -1.99
C GLU A 21 -21.87 15.68 -0.71
N ALA A 22 -22.78 14.71 -0.77
CA ALA A 22 -23.47 14.18 0.40
C ALA A 22 -22.65 13.08 1.13
N GLY A 23 -21.46 12.69 0.59
CA GLY A 23 -20.65 11.61 1.12
C GLY A 23 -21.14 10.22 0.74
N GLU A 24 -22.05 10.12 -0.24
CA GLU A 24 -22.55 8.85 -0.72
C GLU A 24 -21.64 8.28 -1.82
N GLN A 25 -21.37 6.98 -1.77
CA GLN A 25 -20.61 6.28 -2.79
C GLN A 25 -21.47 6.13 -4.06
N VAL A 26 -21.05 6.78 -5.14
CA VAL A 26 -21.79 6.76 -6.43
C VAL A 26 -21.23 5.74 -7.41
N ALA A 27 -19.95 5.39 -7.30
CA ALA A 27 -19.31 4.36 -8.12
C ALA A 27 -18.15 3.70 -7.37
N ILE A 28 -17.81 2.47 -7.79
CA ILE A 28 -16.68 1.69 -7.25
C ILE A 28 -16.12 0.75 -8.31
N ALA A 29 -14.79 0.60 -8.31
CA ALA A 29 -14.06 -0.40 -9.07
C ALA A 29 -13.02 -1.08 -8.17
N TYR A 30 -12.77 -2.39 -8.38
CA TYR A 30 -11.81 -3.16 -7.59
C TYR A 30 -11.03 -4.12 -8.48
N ARG A 31 -9.73 -4.26 -8.20
CA ARG A 31 -8.84 -5.23 -8.84
C ARG A 31 -7.92 -5.86 -7.80
N GLU A 32 -7.86 -7.18 -7.80
CA GLU A 32 -6.83 -7.92 -7.06
C GLU A 32 -5.54 -7.96 -7.86
N PHE A 33 -4.43 -8.18 -7.16
CA PHE A 33 -3.12 -8.46 -7.74
C PHE A 33 -2.44 -9.61 -7.01
N THR A 34 -1.40 -10.19 -7.65
CA THR A 34 -0.73 -11.39 -7.16
C THR A 34 0.04 -11.13 -5.88
N GLN A 35 -0.16 -12.00 -4.88
CA GLN A 35 0.65 -12.07 -3.67
C GLN A 35 1.80 -13.04 -3.90
N LEU A 36 3.03 -12.63 -3.60
CA LEU A 36 4.23 -13.45 -3.79
C LEU A 36 4.76 -13.93 -2.43
N TYR A 37 5.06 -15.23 -2.34
CA TYR A 37 5.60 -15.88 -1.14
C TYR A 37 6.89 -16.63 -1.50
N PRO A 38 8.03 -15.92 -1.73
CA PRO A 38 9.26 -16.53 -2.24
C PRO A 38 9.86 -17.58 -1.31
N GLN A 39 9.69 -17.41 0.01
CA GLN A 39 10.16 -18.31 1.06
C GLN A 39 9.18 -18.29 2.24
N PRO A 40 9.24 -19.29 3.15
CA PRO A 40 8.43 -19.25 4.38
C PRO A 40 8.64 -17.96 5.18
N GLY A 41 7.53 -17.27 5.47
CA GLY A 41 7.53 -16.00 6.19
C GLY A 41 7.85 -14.76 5.34
N TRP A 42 8.16 -14.92 4.05
CA TRP A 42 8.37 -13.81 3.12
C TRP A 42 7.07 -13.46 2.41
N VAL A 43 6.78 -12.16 2.31
CA VAL A 43 5.61 -11.64 1.59
C VAL A 43 6.05 -10.47 0.72
N GLU A 44 5.82 -10.58 -0.57
CA GLU A 44 6.24 -9.57 -1.54
C GLU A 44 5.12 -9.24 -2.53
N HIS A 45 5.19 -8.03 -3.08
CA HIS A 45 4.36 -7.61 -4.20
C HIS A 45 5.23 -7.10 -5.35
N ASP A 46 4.81 -7.38 -6.59
CA ASP A 46 5.34 -6.68 -7.76
C ASP A 46 4.76 -5.26 -7.80
N PRO A 47 5.59 -4.20 -7.73
CA PRO A 47 5.12 -2.82 -7.78
C PRO A 47 4.36 -2.49 -9.07
N GLU A 48 4.74 -3.12 -10.18
CA GLU A 48 4.07 -2.92 -11.46
C GLU A 48 2.64 -3.48 -11.46
N ASP A 49 2.38 -4.58 -10.76
CA ASP A 49 1.04 -5.13 -10.63
C ASP A 49 0.13 -4.22 -9.80
N ILE A 50 0.67 -3.60 -8.73
CA ILE A 50 -0.04 -2.58 -7.96
C ILE A 50 -0.39 -1.39 -8.86
N TRP A 51 0.59 -0.89 -9.63
CA TRP A 51 0.39 0.26 -10.52
C TRP A 51 -0.63 -0.03 -11.63
N LYS A 52 -0.56 -1.20 -12.26
CA LYS A 52 -1.57 -1.65 -13.24
C LYS A 52 -2.97 -1.72 -12.63
N ALA A 53 -3.09 -2.23 -11.40
CA ALA A 53 -4.38 -2.29 -10.70
C ALA A 53 -4.92 -0.88 -10.40
N VAL A 54 -4.08 0.08 -10.00
CA VAL A 54 -4.47 1.50 -9.83
C VAL A 54 -5.00 2.08 -11.13
N GLN A 55 -4.26 1.91 -12.24
CA GLN A 55 -4.67 2.43 -13.55
C GLN A 55 -5.99 1.80 -14.01
N ALA A 56 -6.14 0.48 -13.86
CA ALA A 56 -7.35 -0.23 -14.26
C ALA A 56 -8.56 0.20 -13.45
N THR A 57 -8.45 0.29 -12.11
CA THR A 57 -9.58 0.71 -11.27
C THR A 57 -9.97 2.16 -11.51
N LEU A 58 -9.02 3.05 -11.81
CA LEU A 58 -9.33 4.43 -12.18
C LEU A 58 -10.03 4.51 -13.53
N ALA A 59 -9.55 3.78 -14.53
CA ALA A 59 -10.20 3.75 -15.85
C ALA A 59 -11.63 3.22 -15.78
N ASP A 60 -11.82 2.11 -15.04
CA ASP A 60 -13.16 1.55 -14.81
C ASP A 60 -14.07 2.56 -14.09
N LEU A 61 -13.56 3.19 -13.02
CA LEU A 61 -14.32 4.16 -12.23
C LEU A 61 -14.77 5.35 -13.06
N VAL A 62 -13.85 5.94 -13.85
CA VAL A 62 -14.15 7.08 -14.70
C VAL A 62 -15.22 6.75 -15.74
N SER A 63 -15.27 5.51 -16.22
CA SER A 63 -16.34 5.06 -17.13
C SER A 63 -17.73 4.94 -16.50
N LEU A 64 -17.81 4.95 -15.18
CA LEU A 64 -19.05 4.79 -14.39
C LEU A 64 -19.61 6.13 -13.86
N ILE A 65 -18.89 7.24 -14.05
CA ILE A 65 -19.26 8.57 -13.53
C ILE A 65 -19.33 9.58 -14.69
N ASP A 66 -20.35 10.42 -14.67
CA ASP A 66 -20.49 11.54 -15.62
C ASP A 66 -20.09 12.88 -14.97
N GLU A 67 -19.95 12.92 -13.67
CA GLU A 67 -19.64 14.12 -12.91
C GLU A 67 -18.16 14.48 -13.01
N PRO A 68 -17.80 15.77 -12.96
CA PRO A 68 -16.41 16.20 -12.91
C PRO A 68 -15.75 15.78 -11.58
N ILE A 69 -14.51 15.31 -11.67
CA ILE A 69 -13.69 14.94 -10.51
C ILE A 69 -13.06 16.22 -9.94
N ALA A 70 -13.40 16.56 -8.70
CA ALA A 70 -12.89 17.73 -8.00
C ALA A 70 -11.53 17.48 -7.32
N ALA A 71 -11.31 16.26 -6.82
CA ALA A 71 -10.08 15.89 -6.13
C ALA A 71 -9.88 14.36 -6.14
N ILE A 72 -8.63 13.93 -5.92
CA ILE A 72 -8.26 12.54 -5.72
C ILE A 72 -7.54 12.41 -4.37
N GLY A 73 -7.99 11.50 -3.51
CA GLY A 73 -7.31 11.07 -2.31
C GLY A 73 -6.69 9.69 -2.52
N ILE A 74 -5.53 9.44 -1.91
CA ILE A 74 -4.83 8.17 -2.03
C ILE A 74 -4.48 7.67 -0.63
N THR A 75 -4.74 6.39 -0.38
CA THR A 75 -4.17 5.64 0.74
C THR A 75 -3.41 4.42 0.21
N ASP A 76 -2.40 4.00 0.95
CA ASP A 76 -1.46 2.95 0.54
C ASP A 76 -1.32 1.84 1.60
N GLN A 77 -0.45 0.88 1.31
CA GLN A 77 0.00 -0.12 2.27
C GLN A 77 1.09 0.49 3.14
N ARG A 78 0.72 1.02 4.31
CA ARG A 78 1.70 1.54 5.27
C ARG A 78 2.71 0.44 5.64
N GLU A 79 3.96 0.85 5.92
CA GLU A 79 5.11 0.01 6.28
C GLU A 79 5.55 -0.99 5.18
N THR A 80 4.88 -1.04 4.03
CA THR A 80 5.38 -1.77 2.87
C THR A 80 6.54 -0.99 2.25
N VAL A 81 7.68 -1.64 2.06
CA VAL A 81 8.95 -1.00 1.64
C VAL A 81 9.25 -1.32 0.18
N LEU A 82 9.56 -0.27 -0.58
CA LEU A 82 9.99 -0.35 -1.96
C LEU A 82 11.23 0.53 -2.20
N ALA A 83 12.22 0.02 -2.92
CA ALA A 83 13.32 0.80 -3.45
C ALA A 83 13.18 0.97 -4.97
N TRP A 84 13.41 2.19 -5.47
CA TRP A 84 13.36 2.49 -6.91
C TRP A 84 14.48 3.42 -7.34
N ASP A 85 14.79 3.41 -8.65
CA ASP A 85 15.74 4.31 -9.27
C ASP A 85 15.11 5.71 -9.42
N LEU A 86 15.70 6.71 -8.79
CA LEU A 86 15.21 8.11 -8.83
C LEU A 86 15.26 8.74 -10.23
N LYS A 87 16.03 8.19 -11.16
CA LYS A 87 16.17 8.77 -12.50
C LYS A 87 15.02 8.37 -13.43
N ASN A 88 14.52 7.15 -13.30
CA ASN A 88 13.55 6.58 -14.21
C ASN A 88 12.31 5.98 -13.52
N GLY A 89 12.28 5.94 -12.19
CA GLY A 89 11.16 5.39 -11.41
C GLY A 89 11.08 3.85 -11.42
N ALA A 90 12.07 3.16 -12.01
CA ALA A 90 12.04 1.70 -12.05
C ALA A 90 12.24 1.10 -10.66
N ALA A 91 11.41 0.14 -10.29
CA ALA A 91 11.59 -0.63 -9.07
C ALA A 91 12.88 -1.45 -9.14
N LEU A 92 13.66 -1.45 -8.05
CA LEU A 92 14.91 -2.21 -7.96
C LEU A 92 14.68 -3.65 -7.45
N SER A 93 13.53 -3.90 -6.87
CA SER A 93 13.10 -5.21 -6.36
C SER A 93 11.59 -5.22 -6.18
N ASN A 94 11.03 -6.39 -5.83
CA ASN A 94 9.68 -6.44 -5.31
C ASN A 94 9.55 -5.60 -4.03
N ALA A 95 8.36 -5.10 -3.75
CA ALA A 95 8.03 -4.47 -2.49
C ALA A 95 7.97 -5.53 -1.38
N ILE A 96 8.63 -5.25 -0.24
CA ILE A 96 8.52 -6.09 0.96
C ILE A 96 7.29 -5.62 1.73
N VAL A 97 6.32 -6.52 1.87
CA VAL A 97 5.01 -6.20 2.46
C VAL A 97 5.10 -6.16 3.98
N TRP A 98 4.31 -5.33 4.63
CA TRP A 98 4.23 -5.18 6.09
C TRP A 98 4.01 -6.51 6.86
N GLN A 99 3.47 -7.52 6.20
CA GLN A 99 3.26 -8.87 6.75
C GLN A 99 4.52 -9.74 6.74
N ASP A 100 5.58 -9.30 6.06
CA ASP A 100 6.84 -10.04 5.91
C ASP A 100 7.54 -10.24 7.25
N ARG A 101 8.09 -11.42 7.47
CA ARG A 101 8.76 -11.82 8.72
C ARG A 101 10.25 -12.09 8.56
N ARG A 102 10.87 -11.75 7.38
CA ARG A 102 12.29 -12.05 7.11
C ARG A 102 13.26 -11.43 8.11
N THR A 103 12.87 -10.34 8.78
CA THR A 103 13.68 -9.63 9.78
C THR A 103 13.38 -10.04 11.23
N ALA A 104 12.56 -11.10 11.46
CA ALA A 104 12.15 -11.50 12.81
C ALA A 104 13.33 -11.78 13.74
N ASP A 105 14.34 -12.53 13.27
CA ASP A 105 15.54 -12.84 14.06
C ASP A 105 16.33 -11.58 14.41
N ARG A 106 16.40 -10.61 13.48
CA ARG A 106 17.05 -9.32 13.76
C ARG A 106 16.29 -8.52 14.81
N CYS A 107 14.98 -8.52 14.78
CA CYS A 107 14.15 -7.87 15.79
C CYS A 107 14.32 -8.51 17.18
N THR A 108 14.40 -9.83 17.24
CA THR A 108 14.70 -10.57 18.48
C THR A 108 16.05 -10.15 19.03
N GLN A 109 17.09 -10.16 18.21
CA GLN A 109 18.45 -9.75 18.61
C GLN A 109 18.47 -8.31 19.16
N LEU A 110 17.86 -7.35 18.45
CA LEU A 110 17.80 -5.95 18.89
C LEU A 110 17.08 -5.79 20.25
N THR A 111 16.07 -6.62 20.52
CA THR A 111 15.35 -6.62 21.79
C THR A 111 16.24 -7.18 22.91
N GLU A 112 16.95 -8.29 22.66
CA GLU A 112 17.90 -8.91 23.60
C GLU A 112 19.10 -7.97 23.90
N ASP A 113 19.55 -7.22 22.91
CA ASP A 113 20.60 -6.20 23.04
C ASP A 113 20.11 -4.95 23.84
N GLY A 114 18.84 -4.90 24.25
CA GLY A 114 18.29 -3.84 25.11
C GLY A 114 17.84 -2.59 24.38
N HIS A 115 17.66 -2.63 23.06
CA HIS A 115 17.27 -1.45 22.26
C HIS A 115 15.77 -1.10 22.34
N LEU A 116 14.91 -1.96 22.91
CA LEU A 116 13.46 -1.76 22.91
C LEU A 116 13.05 -0.42 23.54
N GLU A 117 13.66 -0.07 24.68
CA GLU A 117 13.29 1.15 25.42
C GLU A 117 13.61 2.42 24.63
N ILE A 118 14.78 2.49 23.99
CA ILE A 118 15.15 3.66 23.16
C ILE A 118 14.27 3.77 21.93
N VAL A 119 13.92 2.66 21.29
CA VAL A 119 13.02 2.65 20.13
C VAL A 119 11.64 3.16 20.54
N ARG A 120 11.06 2.62 21.61
CA ARG A 120 9.75 3.07 22.12
C ARG A 120 9.72 4.56 22.45
N ARG A 121 10.73 5.04 23.18
CA ARG A 121 10.80 6.44 23.59
C ARG A 121 10.93 7.40 22.40
N THR A 122 11.66 6.98 21.35
CA THR A 122 11.95 7.84 20.20
C THR A 122 10.84 7.82 19.15
N THR A 123 10.22 6.66 18.92
CA THR A 123 9.29 6.44 17.82
C THR A 123 7.85 6.21 18.27
N GLY A 124 7.62 5.80 19.51
CA GLY A 124 6.34 5.30 19.98
C GLY A 124 6.03 3.86 19.55
N LEU A 125 6.92 3.23 18.77
CA LEU A 125 6.73 1.91 18.18
C LEU A 125 7.48 0.82 18.96
N VAL A 126 7.28 -0.43 18.58
CA VAL A 126 8.00 -1.60 19.10
C VAL A 126 9.02 -2.09 18.06
N ILE A 127 9.93 -2.98 18.48
CA ILE A 127 10.84 -3.69 17.56
C ILE A 127 10.08 -4.91 17.03
N ASP A 128 9.57 -4.81 15.80
CA ASP A 128 8.85 -5.89 15.12
C ASP A 128 9.09 -5.79 13.61
N PRO A 129 9.15 -6.91 12.89
CA PRO A 129 9.28 -6.92 11.42
C PRO A 129 8.21 -6.12 10.66
N TYR A 130 7.10 -5.83 11.29
CA TYR A 130 6.05 -4.98 10.76
C TYR A 130 6.54 -3.57 10.37
N PHE A 131 7.55 -3.06 11.09
CA PHE A 131 8.13 -1.73 10.88
C PHE A 131 9.44 -1.84 10.07
#